data_02a52daed3e631bcad340e6459ba24cd
#
_entry.id   02a52daed3e631bcad340e6459ba24cd
#
_cell.length_a   1.000
_cell.length_b   1.000
_cell.length_c   1.000
_cell.angle_alpha   90.00
_cell.angle_beta   90.00
_cell.angle_gamma   90.00
#
_symmetry.space_group_name_H-M   'P 1'
#
loop_
_entity.id
_entity.type
_entity.pdbx_description
1 polymer ?
#
loop_
_entity_poly.entity_id
_entity_poly.type
_entity_poly.pdbx_seq_one_letter_code
_entity_poly.pdbx_strand_id
1 'polypeptide(L)'
;MEQYMFSKALYLLLNLSLLVAGNQKRIVAVGDIHGDITNAKKVMHMVGATDEKGNWIGGSDLTLVQTGDIIDRGDDTIKLFTWLSNLQNQAKTAGGKFVMLLGNHEIMNLMGDWVDVTEGEKKTFGSIQARKEAFSKDGWIGKFIRKLPVSVIIDGTVFVHGGIKKEYILDGLDAMNKLGSKYINEDTEDELKTRKFFLQDHDSPVWYRDYYVKPESEICGKLKEVLDTLGAQRMVMGHTFTDDQTIEPKCDGMAYFIDVGMSSYYKPWSLFAALQLTKTDATAIYMDKKEKLKFIPSK
;
A
#
# COMPACT_ATOMS: atom_id res chain seq x y z
N MET A 1 30.23 18.91 48.19
CA MET A 1 28.75 18.86 48.05
C MET A 1 28.31 19.32 46.65
N GLU A 2 28.91 20.31 46.07
CA GLU A 2 28.53 20.79 44.71
C GLU A 2 28.77 19.78 43.56
N GLN A 3 29.87 19.02 43.58
CA GLN A 3 30.15 18.04 42.52
C GLN A 3 29.15 16.86 42.47
N TYR A 4 28.51 16.51 43.60
CA TYR A 4 27.51 15.46 43.68
C TYR A 4 26.12 15.93 43.17
N MET A 5 25.82 17.20 43.26
CA MET A 5 24.59 17.79 42.73
C MET A 5 24.61 17.91 41.20
N PHE A 6 25.77 18.26 40.60
CA PHE A 6 25.91 18.33 39.12
C PHE A 6 25.76 16.94 38.44
N SER A 7 26.30 15.90 39.07
CA SER A 7 26.17 14.53 38.53
C SER A 7 24.70 14.00 38.57
N LYS A 8 23.93 14.29 39.58
CA LYS A 8 22.52 13.90 39.66
C LYS A 8 21.63 14.67 38.69
N ALA A 9 21.91 15.99 38.51
CA ALA A 9 21.15 16.80 37.54
C ALA A 9 21.44 16.38 36.08
N LEU A 10 22.69 16.02 35.76
CA LEU A 10 23.04 15.51 34.45
C LEU A 10 22.46 14.13 34.16
N TYR A 11 22.40 13.24 35.19
CA TYR A 11 21.76 11.92 35.09
C TYR A 11 20.22 12.02 34.95
N LEU A 12 19.58 12.98 35.61
CA LEU A 12 18.16 13.25 35.44
C LEU A 12 17.83 13.84 34.06
N LEU A 13 18.67 14.75 33.55
CA LEU A 13 18.50 15.33 32.23
C LEU A 13 18.73 14.32 31.10
N LEU A 14 19.71 13.42 31.27
CA LEU A 14 19.92 12.30 30.33
C LEU A 14 18.78 11.27 30.36
N ASN A 15 18.20 10.98 31.53
CA ASN A 15 17.05 10.10 31.61
C ASN A 15 15.72 10.76 31.20
N LEU A 16 15.57 12.10 31.33
CA LEU A 16 14.44 12.83 30.78
C LEU A 16 14.50 12.91 29.24
N SER A 17 15.68 13.02 28.66
CA SER A 17 15.82 12.99 27.19
C SER A 17 15.57 11.60 26.58
N LEU A 18 15.79 10.53 27.33
CA LEU A 18 15.43 9.15 26.94
C LEU A 18 13.94 8.83 27.12
N LEU A 19 13.23 9.55 28.00
CA LEU A 19 11.79 9.39 28.26
C LEU A 19 10.91 10.25 27.33
N VAL A 20 11.48 11.13 26.51
CA VAL A 20 10.77 12.01 25.56
C VAL A 20 11.02 11.60 24.10
N ALA A 21 11.67 10.49 23.84
CA ALA A 21 11.52 9.83 22.54
C ALA A 21 10.17 9.11 22.51
N GLY A 22 9.08 9.85 22.65
CA GLY A 22 7.76 9.38 22.27
C GLY A 22 7.88 8.80 20.86
N ASN A 23 7.50 7.54 20.68
CA ASN A 23 7.58 6.87 19.38
C ASN A 23 6.91 7.77 18.33
N GLN A 24 7.70 8.30 17.43
CA GLN A 24 7.17 9.18 16.38
C GLN A 24 6.28 8.34 15.49
N LYS A 25 5.00 8.72 15.37
CA LYS A 25 4.09 8.07 14.44
C LYS A 25 4.73 7.97 13.07
N ARG A 26 4.72 6.78 12.51
CA ARG A 26 5.28 6.49 11.20
C ARG A 26 4.26 5.78 10.31
N ILE A 27 4.28 6.11 9.04
CA ILE A 27 3.55 5.39 8.01
C ILE A 27 4.56 4.55 7.25
N VAL A 28 4.25 3.30 7.01
CA VAL A 28 5.03 2.43 6.13
C VAL A 28 4.13 1.98 4.98
N ALA A 29 4.57 2.20 3.75
CA ALA A 29 3.88 1.74 2.56
C ALA A 29 4.66 0.58 1.91
N VAL A 30 3.91 -0.46 1.55
CA VAL A 30 4.40 -1.66 0.84
C VAL A 30 3.65 -1.77 -0.48
N GLY A 31 4.37 -1.97 -1.57
CA GLY A 31 3.82 -2.13 -2.92
C GLY A 31 3.22 -3.51 -3.17
N ASP A 32 3.19 -3.87 -4.41
CA ASP A 32 2.53 -5.04 -4.98
C ASP A 32 3.12 -6.36 -4.46
N ILE A 33 2.28 -7.25 -3.96
CA ILE A 33 2.67 -8.52 -3.32
C ILE A 33 2.63 -9.68 -4.32
N HIS A 34 1.65 -9.67 -5.21
CA HIS A 34 1.48 -10.67 -6.26
C HIS A 34 1.63 -12.11 -5.80
N GLY A 35 0.74 -12.54 -4.90
CA GLY A 35 0.60 -13.94 -4.54
C GLY A 35 1.77 -14.56 -3.77
N ASP A 36 2.71 -13.77 -3.23
CA ASP A 36 3.93 -14.24 -2.54
C ASP A 36 3.93 -13.90 -1.06
N ILE A 37 3.41 -14.80 -0.23
CA ILE A 37 3.37 -14.62 1.23
C ILE A 37 4.77 -14.61 1.87
N THR A 38 5.71 -15.33 1.29
CA THR A 38 7.08 -15.44 1.84
C THR A 38 7.78 -14.09 1.77
N ASN A 39 7.71 -13.43 0.62
CA ASN A 39 8.33 -12.14 0.41
C ASN A 39 7.54 -11.02 1.11
N ALA A 40 6.20 -11.09 1.12
CA ALA A 40 5.37 -10.17 1.90
C ALA A 40 5.75 -10.18 3.39
N LYS A 41 5.91 -11.36 4.01
CA LYS A 41 6.35 -11.48 5.41
C LYS A 41 7.74 -10.91 5.64
N LYS A 42 8.70 -11.16 4.73
CA LYS A 42 10.05 -10.61 4.81
C LYS A 42 10.04 -9.07 4.81
N VAL A 43 9.29 -8.45 3.87
CA VAL A 43 9.19 -6.98 3.79
C VAL A 43 8.54 -6.41 5.05
N MET A 44 7.44 -6.99 5.53
CA MET A 44 6.78 -6.50 6.73
C MET A 44 7.60 -6.69 8.01
N HIS A 45 8.42 -7.76 8.07
CA HIS A 45 9.38 -7.94 9.15
C HIS A 45 10.54 -6.92 9.07
N MET A 46 11.10 -6.73 7.88
CA MET A 46 12.18 -5.78 7.61
C MET A 46 11.84 -4.36 8.10
N VAL A 47 10.59 -3.95 7.95
CA VAL A 47 10.13 -2.61 8.41
C VAL A 47 9.65 -2.57 9.85
N GLY A 48 9.75 -3.69 10.58
CA GLY A 48 9.31 -3.79 11.97
C GLY A 48 7.78 -3.67 12.14
N ALA A 49 7.01 -4.08 11.15
CA ALA A 49 5.57 -4.22 11.26
C ALA A 49 5.19 -5.56 11.88
N THR A 50 5.98 -6.62 11.58
CA THR A 50 5.73 -7.97 12.10
C THR A 50 7.00 -8.58 12.72
N ASP A 51 6.79 -9.55 13.61
CA ASP A 51 7.84 -10.48 14.04
C ASP A 51 8.16 -11.50 12.93
N GLU A 52 9.13 -12.37 13.15
CA GLU A 52 9.53 -13.45 12.22
C GLU A 52 8.38 -14.43 11.92
N LYS A 53 7.41 -14.58 12.82
CA LYS A 53 6.25 -15.45 12.63
C LYS A 53 5.13 -14.75 11.84
N GLY A 54 5.26 -13.45 11.60
CA GLY A 54 4.28 -12.62 10.89
C GLY A 54 3.18 -12.05 11.80
N ASN A 55 3.40 -11.96 13.11
CA ASN A 55 2.48 -11.29 14.03
C ASN A 55 2.83 -9.80 14.14
N TRP A 56 1.82 -8.98 14.39
CA TRP A 56 1.99 -7.53 14.51
C TRP A 56 2.85 -7.13 15.72
N ILE A 57 3.88 -6.34 15.47
CA ILE A 57 4.74 -5.72 16.49
C ILE A 57 4.86 -4.20 16.33
N GLY A 58 4.15 -3.61 15.36
CA GLY A 58 4.21 -2.17 15.05
C GLY A 58 3.63 -1.26 16.15
N GLY A 59 2.97 -1.83 17.17
CA GLY A 59 2.35 -1.06 18.24
C GLY A 59 1.27 -0.10 17.77
N SER A 60 1.05 0.98 18.53
CA SER A 60 0.08 2.05 18.23
C SER A 60 0.62 3.12 17.28
N ASP A 61 1.93 3.15 17.05
CA ASP A 61 2.60 4.25 16.35
C ASP A 61 2.80 3.96 14.86
N LEU A 62 2.52 2.72 14.44
CA LEU A 62 2.62 2.33 13.04
C LEU A 62 1.26 2.35 12.34
N THR A 63 1.23 3.06 11.21
CA THR A 63 0.24 2.85 10.15
C THR A 63 0.91 2.14 8.98
N LEU A 64 0.53 0.90 8.71
CA LEU A 64 0.97 0.14 7.54
C LEU A 64 -0.06 0.33 6.42
N VAL A 65 0.42 0.60 5.21
CA VAL A 65 -0.41 0.70 4.00
C VAL A 65 0.13 -0.28 2.96
N GLN A 66 -0.73 -1.12 2.42
CA GLN A 66 -0.44 -1.96 1.27
C GLN A 66 -1.26 -1.42 0.08
N THR A 67 -0.59 -1.14 -1.04
CA THR A 67 -1.15 -0.31 -2.12
C THR A 67 -1.94 -1.08 -3.19
N GLY A 68 -2.37 -2.32 -2.93
CA GLY A 68 -3.12 -3.14 -3.89
C GLY A 68 -2.24 -4.20 -4.58
N ASP A 69 -2.83 -5.00 -5.45
CA ASP A 69 -2.20 -6.13 -6.12
C ASP A 69 -1.60 -7.15 -5.12
N ILE A 70 -2.47 -7.63 -4.25
CA ILE A 70 -2.15 -8.67 -3.27
C ILE A 70 -2.01 -10.03 -3.95
N ILE A 71 -2.78 -10.27 -4.99
CA ILE A 71 -3.00 -11.56 -5.65
C ILE A 71 -2.39 -11.62 -7.06
N ASP A 72 -2.56 -12.78 -7.69
CA ASP A 72 -2.06 -13.14 -9.02
C ASP A 72 -0.53 -13.28 -9.10
N ARG A 73 -0.05 -13.90 -10.16
CA ARG A 73 1.37 -14.18 -10.45
C ARG A 73 2.06 -15.13 -9.47
N GLY A 74 1.57 -15.25 -8.24
CA GLY A 74 1.99 -16.22 -7.24
C GLY A 74 0.84 -17.11 -6.77
N ASP A 75 1.14 -18.11 -5.91
CA ASP A 75 0.20 -19.18 -5.57
C ASP A 75 -0.47 -19.01 -4.20
N ASP A 76 -0.10 -17.99 -3.42
CA ASP A 76 -0.42 -17.95 -1.99
C ASP A 76 -1.67 -17.12 -1.63
N THR A 77 -2.59 -16.89 -2.57
CA THR A 77 -3.79 -16.05 -2.38
C THR A 77 -4.56 -16.39 -1.09
N ILE A 78 -4.88 -17.66 -0.86
CA ILE A 78 -5.60 -18.10 0.36
C ILE A 78 -4.83 -17.76 1.62
N LYS A 79 -3.52 -18.07 1.64
CA LYS A 79 -2.65 -17.82 2.79
C LYS A 79 -2.50 -16.32 3.04
N LEU A 80 -2.36 -15.52 1.98
CA LEU A 80 -2.23 -14.06 2.06
C LEU A 80 -3.46 -13.44 2.69
N PHE A 81 -4.66 -13.66 2.15
CA PHE A 81 -5.87 -13.06 2.71
C PHE A 81 -6.12 -13.51 4.15
N THR A 82 -5.85 -14.78 4.46
CA THR A 82 -5.98 -15.30 5.83
C THR A 82 -5.01 -14.56 6.78
N TRP A 83 -3.75 -14.45 6.39
CA TRP A 83 -2.73 -13.79 7.20
C TRP A 83 -2.95 -12.28 7.32
N LEU A 84 -3.20 -11.58 6.20
CA LEU A 84 -3.39 -10.13 6.17
C LEU A 84 -4.63 -9.70 6.95
N SER A 85 -5.73 -10.47 6.88
CA SER A 85 -6.93 -10.24 7.69
C SER A 85 -6.65 -10.36 9.18
N ASN A 86 -5.89 -11.41 9.58
CA ASN A 86 -5.49 -11.58 10.96
C ASN A 86 -4.55 -10.45 11.43
N LEU A 87 -3.58 -10.08 10.59
CA LEU A 87 -2.64 -8.99 10.87
C LEU A 87 -3.36 -7.64 11.04
N GLN A 88 -4.39 -7.37 10.23
CA GLN A 88 -5.22 -6.17 10.36
C GLN A 88 -5.95 -6.12 11.73
N ASN A 89 -6.46 -7.26 12.19
CA ASN A 89 -7.10 -7.37 13.50
C ASN A 89 -6.09 -7.18 14.64
N GLN A 90 -4.89 -7.75 14.53
CA GLN A 90 -3.81 -7.57 15.50
C GLN A 90 -3.36 -6.11 15.57
N ALA A 91 -3.18 -5.45 14.44
CA ALA A 91 -2.84 -4.03 14.35
C ALA A 91 -3.88 -3.17 15.09
N LYS A 92 -5.17 -3.39 14.79
CA LYS A 92 -6.28 -2.71 15.46
C LYS A 92 -6.27 -2.93 16.98
N THR A 93 -6.07 -4.15 17.44
CA THR A 93 -6.00 -4.48 18.86
C THR A 93 -4.83 -3.80 19.57
N ALA A 94 -3.70 -3.65 18.87
CA ALA A 94 -2.51 -2.95 19.38
C ALA A 94 -2.60 -1.41 19.28
N GLY A 95 -3.73 -0.84 18.80
CA GLY A 95 -3.91 0.59 18.60
C GLY A 95 -3.25 1.15 17.34
N GLY A 96 -2.60 0.31 16.54
CA GLY A 96 -2.05 0.65 15.22
C GLY A 96 -3.07 0.55 14.10
N LYS A 97 -2.60 0.73 12.86
CA LYS A 97 -3.47 0.63 11.68
C LYS A 97 -2.79 -0.20 10.59
N PHE A 98 -3.57 -1.05 9.94
CA PHE A 98 -3.18 -1.68 8.69
C PHE A 98 -4.29 -1.45 7.64
N VAL A 99 -3.95 -0.72 6.58
CA VAL A 99 -4.84 -0.38 5.46
C VAL A 99 -4.35 -1.12 4.24
N MET A 100 -5.25 -1.81 3.55
CA MET A 100 -5.01 -2.41 2.24
C MET A 100 -5.88 -1.69 1.23
N LEU A 101 -5.35 -1.42 0.05
CA LEU A 101 -6.06 -0.76 -1.04
C LEU A 101 -6.46 -1.76 -2.11
N LEU A 102 -7.41 -1.34 -2.93
CA LEU A 102 -7.84 -2.07 -4.11
C LEU A 102 -6.82 -1.85 -5.24
N GLY A 103 -6.28 -2.94 -5.79
CA GLY A 103 -5.49 -2.93 -7.02
C GLY A 103 -6.29 -3.41 -8.22
N ASN A 104 -5.72 -3.32 -9.41
CA ASN A 104 -6.38 -3.79 -10.62
C ASN A 104 -6.52 -5.31 -10.66
N HIS A 105 -5.59 -6.08 -10.09
CA HIS A 105 -5.67 -7.53 -10.04
C HIS A 105 -6.82 -8.02 -9.15
N GLU A 106 -7.12 -7.33 -8.05
CA GLU A 106 -8.31 -7.61 -7.27
C GLU A 106 -9.58 -7.43 -8.11
N ILE A 107 -9.67 -6.35 -8.89
CA ILE A 107 -10.81 -6.06 -9.76
C ILE A 107 -10.92 -7.08 -10.90
N MET A 108 -9.81 -7.40 -11.57
CA MET A 108 -9.76 -8.43 -12.63
C MET A 108 -10.35 -9.75 -12.14
N ASN A 109 -9.95 -10.18 -10.95
CA ASN A 109 -10.45 -11.41 -10.35
C ASN A 109 -11.95 -11.36 -10.01
N LEU A 110 -12.47 -10.22 -9.52
CA LEU A 110 -13.90 -10.03 -9.30
C LEU A 110 -14.71 -10.08 -10.60
N MET A 111 -14.11 -9.69 -11.73
CA MET A 111 -14.72 -9.73 -13.06
C MET A 111 -14.54 -11.07 -13.79
N GLY A 112 -13.89 -12.05 -13.16
CA GLY A 112 -13.62 -13.35 -13.78
C GLY A 112 -12.51 -13.31 -14.83
N ASP A 113 -11.70 -12.25 -14.88
CA ASP A 113 -10.48 -12.18 -15.68
C ASP A 113 -9.32 -12.79 -14.89
N TRP A 114 -8.83 -13.93 -15.36
CA TRP A 114 -7.83 -14.75 -14.67
C TRP A 114 -6.58 -14.95 -15.52
N VAL A 115 -6.27 -14.01 -16.40
CA VAL A 115 -5.10 -14.10 -17.28
C VAL A 115 -3.79 -14.25 -16.52
N ASP A 116 -3.69 -13.62 -15.34
CA ASP A 116 -2.50 -13.66 -14.48
C ASP A 116 -2.57 -14.69 -13.33
N VAL A 117 -3.64 -15.50 -13.28
CA VAL A 117 -3.81 -16.56 -12.28
C VAL A 117 -3.00 -17.79 -12.67
N THR A 118 -2.08 -18.22 -11.81
CA THR A 118 -1.22 -19.37 -12.06
C THR A 118 -1.97 -20.69 -11.94
N GLU A 119 -1.46 -21.74 -12.59
CA GLU A 119 -1.96 -23.10 -12.41
C GLU A 119 -1.71 -23.62 -10.97
N GLY A 120 -0.66 -23.11 -10.31
CA GLY A 120 -0.39 -23.42 -8.91
C GLY A 120 -1.46 -22.88 -8.00
N GLU A 121 -1.86 -21.60 -8.17
CA GLU A 121 -2.93 -20.99 -7.40
C GLU A 121 -4.26 -21.72 -7.59
N LYS A 122 -4.66 -22.04 -8.82
CA LYS A 122 -5.90 -22.78 -9.10
C LYS A 122 -5.97 -24.10 -8.31
N LYS A 123 -4.84 -24.81 -8.16
CA LYS A 123 -4.76 -26.04 -7.38
C LYS A 123 -4.94 -25.81 -5.87
N THR A 124 -4.54 -24.65 -5.33
CA THR A 124 -4.69 -24.36 -3.89
C THR A 124 -6.16 -24.26 -3.47
N PHE A 125 -7.06 -23.92 -4.39
CA PHE A 125 -8.52 -23.88 -4.16
C PHE A 125 -9.18 -25.27 -4.31
N GLY A 126 -8.45 -26.28 -4.76
CA GLY A 126 -8.98 -27.63 -5.00
C GLY A 126 -9.77 -27.75 -6.32
N SER A 127 -10.48 -26.72 -6.76
CA SER A 127 -11.16 -26.68 -8.05
C SER A 127 -11.37 -25.23 -8.52
N ILE A 128 -11.57 -25.06 -9.84
CA ILE A 128 -11.93 -23.76 -10.42
C ILE A 128 -13.26 -23.27 -9.84
N GLN A 129 -14.22 -24.16 -9.61
CA GLN A 129 -15.52 -23.81 -9.04
C GLN A 129 -15.37 -23.28 -7.60
N ALA A 130 -14.56 -23.93 -6.76
CA ALA A 130 -14.28 -23.45 -5.40
C ALA A 130 -13.58 -22.07 -5.39
N ARG A 131 -12.68 -21.81 -6.37
CA ARG A 131 -12.08 -20.49 -6.54
C ARG A 131 -13.13 -19.44 -6.91
N LYS A 132 -14.00 -19.72 -7.89
CA LYS A 132 -15.12 -18.82 -8.26
C LYS A 132 -16.01 -18.49 -7.07
N GLU A 133 -16.37 -19.49 -6.28
CA GLU A 133 -17.18 -19.31 -5.08
C GLU A 133 -16.47 -18.43 -4.04
N ALA A 134 -15.16 -18.62 -3.83
CA ALA A 134 -14.38 -17.79 -2.90
C ALA A 134 -14.33 -16.30 -3.31
N PHE A 135 -14.27 -15.99 -4.61
CA PHE A 135 -14.25 -14.62 -5.14
C PHE A 135 -15.64 -14.04 -5.41
N SER A 136 -16.69 -14.86 -5.35
CA SER A 136 -18.07 -14.40 -5.56
C SER A 136 -18.47 -13.30 -4.55
N LYS A 137 -19.61 -12.64 -4.79
CA LYS A 137 -20.14 -11.60 -3.89
C LYS A 137 -20.32 -12.13 -2.45
N ASP A 138 -20.69 -13.38 -2.30
CA ASP A 138 -20.91 -14.05 -1.01
C ASP A 138 -19.68 -14.82 -0.51
N GLY A 139 -18.69 -15.03 -1.35
CA GLY A 139 -17.44 -15.69 -1.00
C GLY A 139 -16.59 -14.88 -0.03
N TRP A 140 -15.76 -15.56 0.74
CA TRP A 140 -14.99 -14.93 1.80
C TRP A 140 -13.91 -13.98 1.27
N ILE A 141 -13.24 -14.29 0.14
CA ILE A 141 -12.28 -13.42 -0.53
C ILE A 141 -13.03 -12.25 -1.19
N GLY A 142 -14.11 -12.55 -1.92
CA GLY A 142 -14.93 -11.52 -2.57
C GLY A 142 -15.48 -10.49 -1.58
N LYS A 143 -15.97 -10.93 -0.42
CA LYS A 143 -16.40 -10.04 0.68
C LYS A 143 -15.25 -9.21 1.27
N PHE A 144 -14.03 -9.75 1.30
CA PHE A 144 -12.86 -9.02 1.77
C PHE A 144 -12.47 -7.92 0.78
N ILE A 145 -12.26 -8.29 -0.50
CA ILE A 145 -11.84 -7.35 -1.55
C ILE A 145 -12.83 -6.19 -1.70
N ARG A 146 -14.13 -6.47 -1.68
CA ARG A 146 -15.19 -5.45 -1.84
C ARG A 146 -15.26 -4.42 -0.72
N LYS A 147 -14.52 -4.59 0.36
CA LYS A 147 -14.39 -3.61 1.45
C LYS A 147 -13.16 -2.73 1.32
N LEU A 148 -12.24 -3.07 0.41
CA LEU A 148 -11.01 -2.30 0.22
C LEU A 148 -11.34 -0.93 -0.39
N PRO A 149 -10.80 0.17 0.13
CA PRO A 149 -10.92 1.48 -0.50
C PRO A 149 -10.04 1.55 -1.74
N VAL A 150 -10.43 2.37 -2.70
CA VAL A 150 -9.60 2.70 -3.88
C VAL A 150 -8.38 3.52 -3.47
N SER A 151 -8.57 4.44 -2.52
CA SER A 151 -7.52 5.35 -2.06
C SER A 151 -7.80 5.82 -0.63
N VAL A 152 -6.76 6.23 0.09
CA VAL A 152 -6.86 6.88 1.41
C VAL A 152 -5.91 8.06 1.51
N ILE A 153 -6.28 9.03 2.36
CA ILE A 153 -5.36 10.11 2.76
C ILE A 153 -4.99 9.90 4.22
N ILE A 154 -3.69 9.87 4.51
CA ILE A 154 -3.15 9.73 5.86
C ILE A 154 -2.02 10.76 6.02
N ASP A 155 -2.12 11.64 7.00
CA ASP A 155 -1.14 12.68 7.30
C ASP A 155 -0.65 13.42 6.03
N GLY A 156 -1.62 13.92 5.22
CA GLY A 156 -1.34 14.68 3.99
C GLY A 156 -0.71 13.86 2.85
N THR A 157 -0.74 12.54 2.93
CA THR A 157 -0.28 11.63 1.89
C THR A 157 -1.46 10.85 1.32
N VAL A 158 -1.63 10.92 0.01
CA VAL A 158 -2.58 10.10 -0.76
C VAL A 158 -1.92 8.76 -1.05
N PHE A 159 -2.58 7.67 -0.75
CA PHE A 159 -2.19 6.31 -1.14
C PHE A 159 -3.22 5.79 -2.14
N VAL A 160 -2.76 5.30 -3.26
CA VAL A 160 -3.59 4.76 -4.35
C VAL A 160 -2.77 3.70 -5.08
N HIS A 161 -3.43 2.77 -5.78
CA HIS A 161 -2.70 1.73 -6.50
C HIS A 161 -1.99 2.30 -7.73
N GLY A 162 -2.73 2.84 -8.72
CA GLY A 162 -2.15 3.38 -9.96
C GLY A 162 -1.84 4.88 -9.90
N GLY A 163 -2.85 5.72 -9.72
CA GLY A 163 -2.72 7.17 -9.65
C GLY A 163 -4.06 7.86 -9.84
N ILE A 164 -4.22 9.06 -9.33
CA ILE A 164 -5.50 9.78 -9.40
C ILE A 164 -5.40 10.96 -10.34
N LYS A 165 -6.26 11.01 -11.37
CA LYS A 165 -6.49 12.17 -12.21
C LYS A 165 -7.56 13.07 -11.61
N LYS A 166 -7.54 14.36 -11.96
CA LYS A 166 -8.44 15.38 -11.39
C LYS A 166 -9.92 15.08 -11.58
N GLU A 167 -10.29 14.49 -12.71
CA GLU A 167 -11.67 14.13 -13.03
C GLU A 167 -12.30 13.12 -12.07
N TYR A 168 -11.50 12.31 -11.38
CA TYR A 168 -12.00 11.34 -10.40
C TYR A 168 -12.29 11.94 -9.03
N ILE A 169 -11.82 13.16 -8.77
CA ILE A 169 -11.92 13.79 -7.44
C ILE A 169 -12.64 15.14 -7.46
N LEU A 170 -13.41 15.43 -8.51
CA LEU A 170 -14.19 16.68 -8.60
C LEU A 170 -15.14 16.86 -7.39
N ASP A 171 -15.69 15.75 -6.89
CA ASP A 171 -16.53 15.71 -5.69
C ASP A 171 -15.77 15.20 -4.44
N GLY A 172 -14.44 15.17 -4.51
CA GLY A 172 -13.55 14.73 -3.43
C GLY A 172 -13.27 13.23 -3.40
N LEU A 173 -12.30 12.84 -2.55
CA LEU A 173 -11.84 11.46 -2.44
C LEU A 173 -12.92 10.49 -1.96
N ASP A 174 -13.76 10.92 -1.01
CA ASP A 174 -14.83 10.09 -0.48
C ASP A 174 -15.88 9.75 -1.55
N ALA A 175 -16.18 10.68 -2.47
CA ALA A 175 -17.07 10.43 -3.58
C ALA A 175 -16.47 9.40 -4.54
N MET A 176 -15.17 9.50 -4.87
CA MET A 176 -14.45 8.51 -5.67
C MET A 176 -14.49 7.12 -5.03
N ASN A 177 -14.19 7.02 -3.73
CA ASN A 177 -14.23 5.75 -3.00
C ASN A 177 -15.65 5.14 -2.96
N LYS A 178 -16.68 5.98 -2.74
CA LYS A 178 -18.09 5.53 -2.77
C LYS A 178 -18.48 5.01 -4.16
N LEU A 179 -18.04 5.68 -5.21
CA LEU A 179 -18.30 5.26 -6.59
C LEU A 179 -17.62 3.91 -6.89
N GLY A 180 -16.35 3.75 -6.52
CA GLY A 180 -15.63 2.48 -6.64
C GLY A 180 -16.31 1.37 -5.86
N SER A 181 -16.63 1.60 -4.59
CA SER A 181 -17.36 0.65 -3.74
C SER A 181 -18.73 0.29 -4.33
N LYS A 182 -19.46 1.28 -4.87
CA LYS A 182 -20.73 1.04 -5.55
C LYS A 182 -20.55 0.05 -6.71
N TYR A 183 -19.61 0.33 -7.62
CA TYR A 183 -19.39 -0.49 -8.80
C TYR A 183 -19.02 -1.93 -8.49
N ILE A 184 -18.13 -2.18 -7.51
CA ILE A 184 -17.73 -3.54 -7.14
C ILE A 184 -18.72 -4.29 -6.26
N ASN A 185 -19.74 -3.63 -5.68
CA ASN A 185 -20.72 -4.24 -4.77
C ASN A 185 -22.10 -4.46 -5.40
N GLU A 186 -22.53 -3.59 -6.32
CA GLU A 186 -23.88 -3.65 -6.88
C GLU A 186 -24.00 -4.62 -8.06
N ASP A 187 -22.89 -4.94 -8.71
CA ASP A 187 -22.91 -5.54 -10.04
C ASP A 187 -22.66 -7.06 -10.00
N THR A 188 -23.28 -7.75 -10.93
CA THR A 188 -22.91 -9.10 -11.31
C THR A 188 -21.56 -9.06 -12.05
N GLU A 189 -20.92 -10.22 -12.27
CA GLU A 189 -19.68 -10.32 -13.04
C GLU A 189 -19.80 -9.65 -14.42
N ASP A 190 -20.96 -9.80 -15.09
CA ASP A 190 -21.19 -9.19 -16.41
C ASP A 190 -21.40 -7.67 -16.33
N GLU A 191 -22.05 -7.16 -15.29
CA GLU A 191 -22.22 -5.73 -15.08
C GLU A 191 -20.90 -5.05 -14.74
N LEU A 192 -20.03 -5.67 -13.93
CA LEU A 192 -18.67 -5.17 -13.66
C LEU A 192 -17.89 -4.92 -14.97
N LYS A 193 -18.01 -5.82 -15.95
CA LYS A 193 -17.38 -5.68 -17.26
C LYS A 193 -17.86 -4.45 -18.05
N THR A 194 -19.04 -3.93 -17.76
CA THR A 194 -19.59 -2.73 -18.42
C THR A 194 -19.08 -1.43 -17.81
N ARG A 195 -18.47 -1.45 -16.61
CA ARG A 195 -17.97 -0.29 -15.87
C ARG A 195 -16.52 0.05 -16.21
N LYS A 196 -16.14 -0.08 -17.49
CA LYS A 196 -14.76 0.07 -17.99
C LYS A 196 -14.09 1.37 -17.52
N PHE A 197 -14.80 2.48 -17.55
CA PHE A 197 -14.24 3.79 -17.23
C PHE A 197 -13.58 3.84 -15.84
N PHE A 198 -14.19 3.27 -14.81
CA PHE A 198 -13.62 3.32 -13.45
C PHE A 198 -12.77 2.08 -13.13
N LEU A 199 -13.11 0.93 -13.67
CA LEU A 199 -12.51 -0.34 -13.25
C LEU A 199 -11.42 -0.87 -14.19
N GLN A 200 -11.46 -0.51 -15.47
CA GLN A 200 -10.58 -1.08 -16.51
C GLN A 200 -9.96 -0.06 -17.46
N ASP A 201 -10.33 1.21 -17.37
CA ASP A 201 -9.74 2.22 -18.25
C ASP A 201 -8.29 2.50 -17.83
N HIS A 202 -7.44 2.78 -18.82
CA HIS A 202 -6.06 3.19 -18.58
C HIS A 202 -5.93 4.39 -17.63
N ASP A 203 -6.92 5.27 -17.63
CA ASP A 203 -6.98 6.45 -16.77
C ASP A 203 -7.54 6.18 -15.37
N SER A 204 -8.06 4.98 -15.12
CA SER A 204 -8.62 4.58 -13.82
C SER A 204 -7.61 4.70 -12.69
N PRO A 205 -8.04 5.04 -11.46
CA PRO A 205 -7.15 5.13 -10.30
C PRO A 205 -6.33 3.86 -10.00
N VAL A 206 -6.79 2.70 -10.48
CA VAL A 206 -6.09 1.42 -10.30
C VAL A 206 -5.27 0.98 -11.52
N TRP A 207 -5.30 1.74 -12.64
CA TRP A 207 -4.55 1.42 -13.85
C TRP A 207 -3.61 2.53 -14.31
N TYR A 208 -3.76 3.75 -13.81
CA TYR A 208 -3.05 4.93 -14.30
C TYR A 208 -1.55 4.83 -14.09
N ARG A 209 -0.78 4.97 -15.18
CA ARG A 209 0.69 4.86 -15.18
C ARG A 209 1.40 6.14 -15.61
N ASP A 210 0.67 7.13 -16.14
CA ASP A 210 1.28 8.31 -16.74
C ASP A 210 2.15 9.11 -15.79
N TYR A 211 1.84 9.11 -14.47
CA TYR A 211 2.69 9.74 -13.48
C TYR A 211 4.10 9.13 -13.37
N TYR A 212 4.25 7.87 -13.80
CA TYR A 212 5.55 7.22 -13.88
C TYR A 212 6.17 7.34 -15.28
N VAL A 213 5.42 7.00 -16.33
CA VAL A 213 5.98 6.81 -17.67
C VAL A 213 6.21 8.11 -18.43
N LYS A 214 5.51 9.20 -18.08
CA LYS A 214 5.70 10.50 -18.73
C LYS A 214 6.77 11.36 -18.06
N PRO A 215 7.40 12.29 -18.80
CA PRO A 215 8.35 13.23 -18.23
C PRO A 215 7.75 14.10 -17.12
N GLU A 216 8.56 14.46 -16.13
CA GLU A 216 8.13 15.31 -15.00
C GLU A 216 7.54 16.66 -15.46
N SER A 217 8.05 17.23 -16.56
CA SER A 217 7.51 18.47 -17.17
C SER A 217 6.03 18.38 -17.58
N GLU A 218 5.54 17.17 -17.87
CA GLU A 218 4.15 16.93 -18.25
C GLU A 218 3.24 16.56 -17.08
N ILE A 219 3.80 15.94 -16.04
CA ILE A 219 3.01 15.33 -14.96
C ILE A 219 2.98 16.16 -13.68
N CYS A 220 4.05 16.87 -13.33
CA CYS A 220 4.15 17.50 -12.00
C CYS A 220 3.10 18.60 -11.79
N GLY A 221 2.77 19.37 -12.83
CA GLY A 221 1.68 20.34 -12.77
C GLY A 221 0.31 19.70 -12.53
N LYS A 222 0.01 18.61 -13.22
CA LYS A 222 -1.25 17.85 -13.07
C LYS A 222 -1.35 17.19 -11.69
N LEU A 223 -0.25 16.57 -11.24
CA LEU A 223 -0.19 15.97 -9.91
C LEU A 223 -0.40 17.03 -8.81
N LYS A 224 0.25 18.19 -8.96
CA LYS A 224 0.06 19.30 -8.02
C LYS A 224 -1.38 19.75 -7.93
N GLU A 225 -2.09 19.89 -9.06
CA GLU A 225 -3.53 20.24 -9.05
C GLU A 225 -4.37 19.22 -8.30
N VAL A 226 -4.09 17.92 -8.46
CA VAL A 226 -4.77 16.84 -7.73
C VAL A 226 -4.49 16.95 -6.23
N LEU A 227 -3.24 17.10 -5.85
CA LEU A 227 -2.82 17.21 -4.46
C LEU A 227 -3.42 18.46 -3.79
N ASP A 228 -3.41 19.62 -4.46
CA ASP A 228 -4.03 20.85 -3.97
C ASP A 228 -5.55 20.66 -3.75
N THR A 229 -6.24 20.00 -4.69
CA THR A 229 -7.68 19.70 -4.59
C THR A 229 -7.99 18.83 -3.38
N LEU A 230 -7.11 17.86 -3.07
CA LEU A 230 -7.27 16.94 -1.94
C LEU A 230 -6.69 17.48 -0.61
N GLY A 231 -6.06 18.66 -0.61
CA GLY A 231 -5.37 19.19 0.56
C GLY A 231 -4.18 18.32 0.99
N ALA A 232 -3.58 17.59 0.05
CA ALA A 232 -2.48 16.68 0.28
C ALA A 232 -1.15 17.26 -0.25
N GLN A 233 -0.02 16.70 0.18
CA GLN A 233 1.31 17.14 -0.24
C GLN A 233 1.99 16.15 -1.16
N ARG A 234 1.58 14.87 -1.11
CA ARG A 234 2.21 13.81 -1.89
C ARG A 234 1.26 12.66 -2.19
N MET A 235 1.63 11.85 -3.18
CA MET A 235 0.94 10.63 -3.58
C MET A 235 1.92 9.46 -3.60
N VAL A 236 1.52 8.33 -3.03
CA VAL A 236 2.27 7.06 -3.04
C VAL A 236 1.50 6.06 -3.89
N MET A 237 2.18 5.45 -4.85
CA MET A 237 1.63 4.59 -5.89
C MET A 237 2.38 3.26 -6.00
N GLY A 238 1.65 2.17 -6.21
CA GLY A 238 2.14 0.86 -6.64
C GLY A 238 2.05 0.70 -8.16
N HIS A 239 1.60 -0.49 -8.62
CA HIS A 239 1.15 -0.80 -9.98
C HIS A 239 2.21 -0.70 -11.08
N THR A 240 3.01 0.34 -11.09
CA THR A 240 4.02 0.56 -12.10
C THR A 240 5.38 0.14 -11.55
N PHE A 241 5.86 -0.99 -12.08
CA PHE A 241 7.18 -1.51 -11.77
C PHE A 241 8.25 -0.47 -12.12
N THR A 242 9.11 -0.13 -11.15
CA THR A 242 10.15 0.89 -11.33
C THR A 242 11.35 0.30 -12.08
N ASP A 243 11.91 1.07 -13.02
CA ASP A 243 12.95 0.58 -13.94
C ASP A 243 14.20 0.06 -13.20
N ASP A 244 14.62 0.76 -12.16
CA ASP A 244 15.79 0.39 -11.33
C ASP A 244 15.42 -0.50 -10.13
N GLN A 245 14.16 -0.95 -10.02
CA GLN A 245 13.64 -1.71 -8.89
C GLN A 245 13.89 -1.04 -7.52
N THR A 246 13.91 0.27 -7.51
CA THR A 246 14.06 1.10 -6.31
C THR A 246 12.81 1.93 -6.09
N ILE A 247 12.61 2.44 -4.88
CA ILE A 247 11.55 3.41 -4.63
C ILE A 247 11.96 4.73 -5.26
N GLU A 248 11.17 5.19 -6.24
CA GLU A 248 11.48 6.39 -7.00
C GLU A 248 10.62 7.58 -6.58
N PRO A 249 11.23 8.67 -6.09
CA PRO A 249 10.55 9.95 -5.94
C PRO A 249 10.57 10.71 -7.27
N LYS A 250 9.43 11.31 -7.64
CA LYS A 250 9.34 12.29 -8.74
C LYS A 250 8.70 13.58 -8.26
N CYS A 251 8.78 14.63 -9.10
CA CYS A 251 8.17 15.94 -8.81
C CYS A 251 8.59 16.50 -7.45
N ASP A 252 9.89 16.46 -7.16
CA ASP A 252 10.49 16.95 -5.90
C ASP A 252 9.90 16.31 -4.62
N GLY A 253 9.40 15.07 -4.69
CA GLY A 253 8.82 14.34 -3.57
C GLY A 253 7.29 14.50 -3.45
N MET A 254 6.63 15.02 -4.48
CA MET A 254 5.17 14.95 -4.59
C MET A 254 4.67 13.55 -4.98
N ALA A 255 5.48 12.74 -5.66
CA ALA A 255 5.15 11.38 -6.06
C ALA A 255 6.19 10.38 -5.53
N TYR A 256 5.73 9.19 -5.12
CA TYR A 256 6.57 8.04 -4.81
C TYR A 256 6.01 6.80 -5.48
N PHE A 257 6.86 6.09 -6.23
CA PHE A 257 6.55 4.83 -6.89
C PHE A 257 7.22 3.71 -6.12
N ILE A 258 6.43 2.76 -5.61
CA ILE A 258 6.90 1.77 -4.64
C ILE A 258 6.75 0.32 -5.08
N ASP A 259 6.29 0.06 -6.32
CA ASP A 259 6.33 -1.28 -6.89
C ASP A 259 7.74 -1.59 -7.41
N VAL A 260 8.47 -2.37 -6.64
CA VAL A 260 9.85 -2.81 -6.95
C VAL A 260 9.91 -4.26 -7.43
N GLY A 261 8.76 -4.90 -7.67
CA GLY A 261 8.69 -6.30 -8.09
C GLY A 261 9.13 -7.27 -7.01
N MET A 262 8.56 -7.16 -5.81
CA MET A 262 8.98 -7.99 -4.67
C MET A 262 8.60 -9.47 -4.81
N SER A 263 7.61 -9.81 -5.63
CA SER A 263 7.20 -11.20 -5.81
C SER A 263 8.29 -12.06 -6.45
N SER A 264 8.39 -13.31 -6.01
CA SER A 264 9.28 -14.31 -6.62
C SER A 264 8.91 -14.65 -8.08
N TYR A 265 7.76 -14.21 -8.55
CA TYR A 265 7.39 -14.25 -9.96
C TYR A 265 8.44 -13.53 -10.84
N TYR A 266 9.01 -12.44 -10.35
CA TYR A 266 9.98 -11.60 -11.06
C TYR A 266 11.44 -12.09 -10.93
N LYS A 267 11.68 -13.31 -10.42
CA LYS A 267 13.05 -13.87 -10.33
C LYS A 267 13.81 -13.78 -11.65
N PRO A 268 15.14 -13.53 -11.61
CA PRO A 268 16.02 -13.41 -10.43
C PRO A 268 16.00 -12.02 -9.75
N TRP A 269 15.14 -11.12 -10.14
CA TRP A 269 15.17 -9.68 -9.84
C TRP A 269 14.29 -9.26 -8.66
N SER A 270 13.74 -10.20 -7.89
CA SER A 270 12.90 -9.84 -6.72
C SER A 270 13.69 -9.00 -5.71
N LEU A 271 13.34 -7.72 -5.57
CA LEU A 271 13.90 -6.83 -4.56
C LEU A 271 12.86 -6.49 -3.49
N PHE A 272 13.35 -6.21 -2.30
CA PHE A 272 12.49 -5.89 -1.17
C PHE A 272 12.67 -4.42 -0.81
N ALA A 273 11.59 -3.66 -0.89
CA ALA A 273 11.59 -2.28 -0.46
C ALA A 273 10.25 -1.91 0.18
N ALA A 274 10.29 -0.92 1.05
CA ALA A 274 9.12 -0.24 1.59
C ALA A 274 9.43 1.23 1.81
N LEU A 275 8.45 2.09 1.62
CA LEU A 275 8.56 3.52 1.89
C LEU A 275 8.12 3.81 3.32
N GLN A 276 9.00 4.38 4.13
CA GLN A 276 8.63 4.92 5.43
C GLN A 276 8.49 6.45 5.36
N LEU A 277 7.37 6.96 5.85
CA LEU A 277 7.08 8.38 6.00
C LEU A 277 6.95 8.73 7.48
N THR A 278 7.54 9.85 7.87
CA THR A 278 7.35 10.50 9.16
C THR A 278 6.85 11.94 8.93
N LYS A 279 6.71 12.73 9.97
CA LYS A 279 6.36 14.15 9.82
C LYS A 279 7.43 14.96 9.09
N THR A 280 8.68 14.52 9.09
CA THR A 280 9.82 15.30 8.66
C THR A 280 10.61 14.67 7.51
N ASP A 281 10.34 13.42 7.16
CA ASP A 281 11.14 12.73 6.15
C ASP A 281 10.42 11.56 5.45
N ALA A 282 10.96 11.22 4.27
CA ALA A 282 10.68 10.00 3.54
C ALA A 282 11.96 9.15 3.46
N THR A 283 11.83 7.86 3.73
CA THR A 283 12.97 6.93 3.71
C THR A 283 12.57 5.66 2.95
N ALA A 284 13.30 5.33 1.91
CA ALA A 284 13.25 3.99 1.30
C ALA A 284 14.02 3.02 2.19
N ILE A 285 13.39 1.91 2.54
CA ILE A 285 13.98 0.84 3.36
C ILE A 285 14.14 -0.39 2.48
N TYR A 286 15.36 -0.87 2.36
CA TYR A 286 15.75 -2.08 1.64
C TYR A 286 16.31 -3.10 2.65
N MET A 287 16.56 -4.33 2.20
CA MET A 287 17.10 -5.40 3.07
C MET A 287 18.45 -5.04 3.70
N ASP A 288 19.29 -4.32 2.96
CA ASP A 288 20.69 -4.03 3.30
C ASP A 288 20.97 -2.54 3.55
N LYS A 289 20.04 -1.66 3.21
CA LYS A 289 20.22 -0.21 3.33
C LYS A 289 18.93 0.56 3.62
N LYS A 290 19.11 1.79 4.08
CA LYS A 290 18.06 2.81 4.14
C LYS A 290 18.54 4.06 3.40
N GLU A 291 17.65 4.66 2.63
CA GLU A 291 17.97 5.82 1.79
C GLU A 291 16.95 6.94 2.05
N LYS A 292 17.46 8.15 2.34
CA LYS A 292 16.62 9.33 2.48
C LYS A 292 16.22 9.84 1.10
N LEU A 293 14.93 10.09 0.94
CA LEU A 293 14.35 10.58 -0.30
C LEU A 293 13.99 12.07 -0.18
N LYS A 294 13.78 12.72 -1.32
CA LYS A 294 13.17 14.06 -1.36
C LYS A 294 11.82 14.03 -0.66
N PHE A 295 11.52 15.04 0.14
CA PHE A 295 10.36 15.08 1.00
C PHE A 295 9.76 16.48 1.12
N ILE A 296 8.45 16.59 0.99
CA ILE A 296 7.69 17.82 1.25
C ILE A 296 6.98 17.63 2.60
N PRO A 297 7.28 18.44 3.64
CA PRO A 297 6.61 18.35 4.93
C PRO A 297 5.09 18.52 4.83
N SER A 298 4.34 17.80 5.66
CA SER A 298 2.90 18.04 5.81
C SER A 298 2.68 19.39 6.49
N LYS A 299 1.68 20.15 6.05
CA LYS A 299 1.28 21.43 6.64
C LYS A 299 0.62 21.25 7.99
#